data_194889efd5580d3e312971918e23d090
#
_entry.id   194889efd5580d3e312971918e23d090
#
_cell.length_a   1.000
_cell.length_b   1.000
_cell.length_c   1.000
_cell.angle_alpha   90.00
_cell.angle_beta   90.00
_cell.angle_gamma   90.00
#
_symmetry.space_group_name_H-M   'P 1'
#
loop_
_entity.id
_entity.type
_entity.pdbx_description
1 polymer ?
#
loop_
_entity_poly.entity_id
_entity_poly.type
_entity_poly.pdbx_seq_one_letter_code
_entity_poly.pdbx_strand_id
1 'polypeptide(L)'
;MMGRRSNSVQRRNSGHHLRSPAQFLRRRSVTMRCDALVLDASLRQALVTVRSLGRRGLAIAAAETHPEAPAFASRWCKGRFVFPASEGTDAYDALLEQWLDHTGARVLFASHDATIALLRRHRARLEQRLRLALAPEQALATAINKQRTLEVARCLDIPVPREVVVRDAGDVAAALKEVGLPAVIKPSESWLWNGREGARLSAQLAVTAAELRDAVEAVTRFGEVALVQQLLTGRREAVSFLYAEGEVYARFAQWAKRTSPPLGGQSVLRKSIAIPSDIGRYAESLVRHIKLEGYCEVEFRRDAAGVPYLMEINPRLSASVEIAVRAGVDFPYLLYQWASGGPIERLAGYRIGGWIRHLGGDIATTIAALRQRGRPGVPSPVRTLLQFGLSFLKPMAYDYLSWRDPLPAVKAATTFTRGAIKGLASRMRKNGA
;
A
#
# COMPACT_ATOMS: atom_id res chain seq x y z
N MET A 1 -17.34 18.23 -70.96
CA MET A 1 -16.93 19.51 -70.36
C MET A 1 -17.50 19.63 -69.01
N MET A 2 -16.71 19.95 -68.02
CA MET A 2 -16.87 20.29 -66.63
C MET A 2 -16.22 19.25 -65.67
N GLY A 3 -14.98 19.61 -65.30
CA GLY A 3 -14.17 18.86 -64.35
C GLY A 3 -14.61 19.13 -62.93
N ARG A 4 -14.63 18.06 -62.10
CA ARG A 4 -14.76 18.17 -60.69
C ARG A 4 -13.34 18.14 -60.06
N ARG A 5 -12.99 19.23 -59.37
CA ARG A 5 -11.79 19.33 -58.56
C ARG A 5 -12.04 18.59 -57.23
N SER A 6 -11.23 17.59 -56.94
CA SER A 6 -11.16 16.93 -55.63
C SER A 6 -10.27 17.75 -54.68
N ASN A 7 -10.84 18.30 -53.61
CA ASN A 7 -10.11 18.90 -52.51
C ASN A 7 -9.64 17.78 -51.53
N SER A 8 -8.36 17.46 -51.59
CA SER A 8 -7.71 16.61 -50.61
C SER A 8 -7.38 17.45 -49.34
N VAL A 9 -8.14 17.23 -48.29
CA VAL A 9 -7.82 17.77 -46.98
C VAL A 9 -6.70 16.92 -46.36
N GLN A 10 -5.48 17.47 -46.39
CA GLN A 10 -4.35 16.90 -45.63
C GLN A 10 -4.63 17.06 -44.10
N ARG A 11 -4.97 15.95 -43.45
CA ARG A 11 -4.92 15.86 -42.00
C ARG A 11 -3.46 15.92 -41.55
N ARG A 12 -3.05 17.03 -40.96
CA ARG A 12 -1.79 17.12 -40.20
C ARG A 12 -1.88 16.23 -38.98
N ASN A 13 -1.25 15.06 -39.07
CA ASN A 13 -0.98 14.20 -37.95
C ASN A 13 0.13 14.89 -37.10
N SER A 14 -0.26 15.56 -36.04
CA SER A 14 0.67 16.02 -35.00
C SER A 14 1.12 14.80 -34.18
N GLY A 15 2.06 14.04 -34.72
CA GLY A 15 2.75 12.99 -34.01
C GLY A 15 3.56 13.60 -32.88
N HIS A 16 3.07 13.47 -31.64
CA HIS A 16 3.94 13.57 -30.47
C HIS A 16 4.91 12.40 -30.54
N HIS A 17 6.08 12.63 -31.14
CA HIS A 17 7.20 11.71 -31.00
C HIS A 17 7.56 11.60 -29.54
N LEU A 18 7.12 10.52 -28.88
CA LEU A 18 7.67 10.05 -27.62
C LEU A 18 9.16 9.83 -27.88
N ARG A 19 10.00 10.70 -27.31
CA ARG A 19 11.46 10.56 -27.38
C ARG A 19 11.82 9.18 -26.81
N SER A 20 12.68 8.46 -27.53
CA SER A 20 13.11 7.12 -27.08
C SER A 20 13.72 7.19 -25.68
N PRO A 21 13.60 6.15 -24.85
CA PRO A 21 14.21 6.08 -23.51
C PRO A 21 15.69 6.46 -23.50
N ALA A 22 16.43 6.14 -24.57
CA ALA A 22 17.83 6.48 -24.76
C ALA A 22 18.12 7.99 -24.89
N GLN A 23 17.16 8.81 -25.30
CA GLN A 23 17.34 10.27 -25.42
C GLN A 23 17.16 11.02 -24.10
N PHE A 24 16.46 10.43 -23.13
CA PHE A 24 16.31 11.01 -21.79
C PHE A 24 17.62 10.94 -20.97
N LEU A 25 18.49 9.99 -21.27
CA LEU A 25 19.71 9.68 -20.51
C LEU A 25 20.97 10.41 -20.96
N ARG A 26 20.97 11.07 -22.13
CA ARG A 26 22.17 11.74 -22.65
C ARG A 26 22.59 13.03 -21.94
N ARG A 27 21.91 13.45 -20.88
CA ARG A 27 22.31 14.61 -20.08
C ARG A 27 22.59 14.22 -18.62
N ARG A 28 23.85 13.98 -18.33
CA ARG A 28 24.59 13.89 -17.06
C ARG A 28 25.18 12.50 -16.78
N SER A 29 26.41 12.33 -17.16
CA SER A 29 27.33 11.23 -16.75
C SER A 29 27.92 11.45 -15.34
N VAL A 30 27.14 11.95 -14.39
CA VAL A 30 27.56 12.00 -12.99
C VAL A 30 26.93 10.78 -12.32
N THR A 31 27.72 9.76 -12.05
CA THR A 31 27.34 8.62 -11.19
C THR A 31 27.09 9.17 -9.79
N MET A 32 25.82 9.22 -9.38
CA MET A 32 25.43 9.59 -8.03
C MET A 32 25.41 8.34 -7.18
N ARG A 33 26.39 8.17 -6.30
CA ARG A 33 26.38 7.05 -5.36
C ARG A 33 25.30 7.29 -4.28
N CYS A 34 24.39 6.32 -4.16
CA CYS A 34 23.33 6.33 -3.15
C CYS A 34 23.47 5.14 -2.20
N ASP A 35 23.11 5.34 -0.94
CA ASP A 35 23.01 4.26 0.04
C ASP A 35 21.75 3.43 -0.20
N ALA A 36 20.65 4.07 -0.61
CA ALA A 36 19.41 3.39 -0.93
C ALA A 36 18.65 4.04 -2.09
N LEU A 37 17.96 3.20 -2.87
CA LEU A 37 16.95 3.61 -3.85
C LEU A 37 15.56 3.24 -3.30
N VAL A 38 14.66 4.22 -3.24
CA VAL A 38 13.29 4.06 -2.74
C VAL A 38 12.33 4.16 -3.92
N LEU A 39 11.70 3.04 -4.26
CA LEU A 39 10.64 2.98 -5.27
C LEU A 39 9.32 3.49 -4.71
N ASP A 40 8.31 3.64 -5.58
CA ASP A 40 6.94 4.03 -5.20
C ASP A 40 6.89 5.42 -4.52
N ALA A 41 7.64 6.39 -5.04
CA ALA A 41 7.84 7.71 -4.43
C ALA A 41 6.55 8.52 -4.21
N SER A 42 5.44 8.13 -4.83
CA SER A 42 4.11 8.69 -4.60
C SER A 42 3.48 8.26 -3.29
N LEU A 43 3.92 7.15 -2.72
CA LEU A 43 3.35 6.59 -1.51
C LEU A 43 3.85 7.27 -0.24
N ARG A 44 2.99 7.34 0.78
CA ARG A 44 3.31 7.94 2.08
C ARG A 44 4.52 7.28 2.73
N GLN A 45 4.58 5.96 2.72
CA GLN A 45 5.67 5.19 3.30
C GLN A 45 7.01 5.41 2.59
N ALA A 46 7.01 5.64 1.28
CA ALA A 46 8.22 6.00 0.54
C ALA A 46 8.77 7.37 1.00
N LEU A 47 7.89 8.37 1.17
CA LEU A 47 8.30 9.67 1.74
C LEU A 47 8.86 9.50 3.17
N VAL A 48 8.22 8.67 4.00
CA VAL A 48 8.70 8.39 5.36
C VAL A 48 10.09 7.76 5.32
N THR A 49 10.32 6.82 4.41
CA THR A 49 11.63 6.17 4.20
C THR A 49 12.69 7.19 3.79
N VAL A 50 12.41 8.01 2.78
CA VAL A 50 13.33 9.08 2.34
C VAL A 50 13.68 10.03 3.50
N ARG A 51 12.68 10.45 4.28
CA ARG A 51 12.87 11.32 5.45
C ARG A 51 13.67 10.66 6.56
N SER A 52 13.37 9.42 6.88
CA SER A 52 14.02 8.66 7.94
C SER A 52 15.51 8.48 7.63
N LEU A 53 15.81 7.88 6.50
CA LEU A 53 17.17 7.56 6.09
C LEU A 53 18.00 8.83 5.83
N GLY A 54 17.40 9.83 5.17
CA GLY A 54 18.09 11.10 4.89
C GLY A 54 18.43 11.90 6.15
N ARG A 55 17.59 11.86 7.20
CA ARG A 55 17.93 12.45 8.52
C ARG A 55 19.10 11.79 9.21
N ARG A 56 19.39 10.53 8.87
CA ARG A 56 20.54 9.76 9.36
C ARG A 56 21.81 9.98 8.52
N GLY A 57 21.77 10.93 7.56
CA GLY A 57 22.91 11.27 6.71
C GLY A 57 23.11 10.37 5.49
N LEU A 58 22.19 9.40 5.26
CA LEU A 58 22.27 8.52 4.10
C LEU A 58 21.89 9.26 2.81
N ALA A 59 22.57 8.92 1.72
CA ALA A 59 22.28 9.44 0.39
C ALA A 59 21.14 8.63 -0.26
N ILE A 60 19.97 9.25 -0.42
CA ILE A 60 18.76 8.57 -0.88
C ILE A 60 18.34 9.10 -2.25
N ALA A 61 18.12 8.15 -3.18
CA ALA A 61 17.39 8.39 -4.41
C ALA A 61 15.96 7.83 -4.30
N ALA A 62 15.04 8.41 -5.05
CA ALA A 62 13.68 7.93 -5.15
C ALA A 62 13.24 7.79 -6.61
N ALA A 63 12.32 6.85 -6.89
CA ALA A 63 11.84 6.56 -8.23
C ALA A 63 10.30 6.42 -8.27
N GLU A 64 9.71 6.84 -9.39
CA GLU A 64 8.27 6.82 -9.62
C GLU A 64 7.94 6.81 -11.11
N THR A 65 6.74 6.37 -11.49
CA THR A 65 6.28 6.38 -12.89
C THR A 65 5.89 7.78 -13.40
N HIS A 66 5.68 8.74 -12.49
CA HIS A 66 5.33 10.12 -12.85
C HIS A 66 6.04 11.16 -11.95
N PRO A 67 6.25 12.40 -12.44
CA PRO A 67 7.12 13.40 -11.77
C PRO A 67 6.49 14.07 -10.54
N GLU A 68 5.20 13.86 -10.28
CA GLU A 68 4.45 14.57 -9.26
C GLU A 68 4.52 13.93 -7.85
N ALA A 69 5.45 12.98 -7.65
CA ALA A 69 5.57 12.24 -6.39
C ALA A 69 5.98 13.13 -5.20
N PRO A 70 5.29 13.05 -4.05
CA PRO A 70 5.63 13.83 -2.86
C PRO A 70 7.05 13.60 -2.34
N ALA A 71 7.57 12.38 -2.41
CA ALA A 71 8.92 12.07 -1.95
C ALA A 71 10.00 12.83 -2.75
N PHE A 72 9.75 13.16 -4.02
CA PHE A 72 10.65 13.96 -4.83
C PHE A 72 10.80 15.39 -4.32
N ALA A 73 9.82 15.92 -3.62
CA ALA A 73 9.88 17.26 -3.04
C ALA A 73 10.61 17.30 -1.70
N SER A 74 10.99 16.17 -1.13
CA SER A 74 11.74 16.12 0.12
C SER A 74 13.16 16.65 -0.05
N ARG A 75 13.63 17.46 0.92
CA ARG A 75 15.01 17.96 0.97
C ARG A 75 16.05 16.84 1.10
N TRP A 76 15.64 15.67 1.56
CA TRP A 76 16.50 14.49 1.72
C TRP A 76 16.51 13.59 0.48
N CYS A 77 15.68 13.84 -0.53
CA CYS A 77 15.72 13.16 -1.81
C CYS A 77 16.84 13.77 -2.69
N LYS A 78 17.97 13.09 -2.77
CA LYS A 78 19.14 13.55 -3.54
C LYS A 78 19.03 13.26 -5.03
N GLY A 79 18.42 12.14 -5.40
CA GLY A 79 18.15 11.72 -6.78
C GLY A 79 16.67 11.48 -7.02
N ARG A 80 16.19 11.90 -8.21
CA ARG A 80 14.78 11.75 -8.61
C ARG A 80 14.75 11.07 -9.96
N PHE A 81 14.13 9.90 -10.01
CA PHE A 81 14.04 9.10 -11.21
C PHE A 81 12.59 8.89 -11.59
N VAL A 82 12.24 9.25 -12.82
CA VAL A 82 10.90 9.06 -13.35
C VAL A 82 10.93 7.93 -14.36
N PHE A 83 10.16 6.89 -14.12
CA PHE A 83 9.95 5.78 -15.04
C PHE A 83 8.69 6.06 -15.88
N PRO A 84 8.81 6.47 -17.15
CA PRO A 84 7.65 6.73 -17.99
C PRO A 84 7.02 5.43 -18.53
N ALA A 85 7.12 4.34 -17.78
CA ALA A 85 6.59 3.04 -18.11
C ALA A 85 5.75 2.50 -16.94
N SER A 86 4.70 1.75 -17.26
CA SER A 86 3.86 1.12 -16.25
C SER A 86 4.62 0.04 -15.49
N GLU A 87 4.37 -0.08 -14.19
CA GLU A 87 4.90 -1.13 -13.35
C GLU A 87 4.60 -2.51 -13.96
N GLY A 88 5.59 -3.41 -13.91
CA GLY A 88 5.43 -4.77 -14.43
C GLY A 88 5.61 -4.93 -15.94
N THR A 89 6.06 -3.91 -16.66
CA THR A 89 6.44 -4.02 -18.07
C THR A 89 7.96 -4.23 -18.22
N ASP A 90 8.38 -4.82 -19.35
CA ASP A 90 9.80 -4.98 -19.69
C ASP A 90 10.50 -3.61 -19.75
N ALA A 91 9.78 -2.57 -20.17
CA ALA A 91 10.29 -1.20 -20.19
C ALA A 91 10.60 -0.67 -18.78
N TYR A 92 9.75 -0.97 -17.80
CA TYR A 92 10.00 -0.61 -16.40
C TYR A 92 11.22 -1.35 -15.86
N ASP A 93 11.35 -2.64 -16.14
CA ASP A 93 12.47 -3.46 -15.71
C ASP A 93 13.80 -2.95 -16.28
N ALA A 94 13.83 -2.65 -17.57
CA ALA A 94 15.01 -2.09 -18.24
C ALA A 94 15.42 -0.72 -17.67
N LEU A 95 14.46 0.13 -17.31
CA LEU A 95 14.73 1.42 -16.67
C LEU A 95 15.23 1.24 -15.23
N LEU A 96 14.70 0.28 -14.48
CA LEU A 96 15.17 -0.03 -13.13
C LEU A 96 16.64 -0.44 -13.16
N GLU A 97 17.04 -1.31 -14.07
CA GLU A 97 18.45 -1.72 -14.24
C GLU A 97 19.37 -0.53 -14.53
N GLN A 98 18.98 0.34 -15.45
CA GLN A 98 19.75 1.55 -15.77
C GLN A 98 19.92 2.48 -14.55
N TRP A 99 18.88 2.61 -13.71
CA TRP A 99 18.97 3.43 -12.50
C TRP A 99 19.82 2.78 -11.42
N LEU A 100 19.80 1.48 -11.31
CA LEU A 100 20.69 0.76 -10.41
C LEU A 100 22.16 0.94 -10.84
N ASP A 101 22.44 0.90 -12.13
CA ASP A 101 23.77 1.20 -12.66
C ASP A 101 24.21 2.63 -12.36
N HIS A 102 23.30 3.58 -12.51
CA HIS A 102 23.60 4.99 -12.33
C HIS A 102 23.78 5.39 -10.85
N THR A 103 23.02 4.77 -9.95
CA THR A 103 23.02 5.12 -8.53
C THR A 103 24.01 4.31 -7.70
N GLY A 104 24.37 3.09 -8.14
CA GLY A 104 25.12 2.15 -7.33
C GLY A 104 24.49 1.90 -5.96
N ALA A 105 23.15 1.98 -5.86
CA ALA A 105 22.42 1.83 -4.60
C ALA A 105 22.68 0.45 -3.98
N ARG A 106 22.95 0.43 -2.68
CA ARG A 106 23.23 -0.81 -1.94
C ARG A 106 21.96 -1.51 -1.45
N VAL A 107 20.92 -0.73 -1.16
CA VAL A 107 19.63 -1.25 -0.66
C VAL A 107 18.50 -0.71 -1.51
N LEU A 108 17.56 -1.58 -1.89
CA LEU A 108 16.35 -1.24 -2.65
C LEU A 108 15.10 -1.41 -1.78
N PHE A 109 14.33 -0.33 -1.65
CA PHE A 109 13.05 -0.32 -0.96
C PHE A 109 11.89 -0.32 -1.95
N ALA A 110 10.92 -1.21 -1.73
CA ALA A 110 9.63 -1.19 -2.40
C ALA A 110 8.52 -1.24 -1.35
N SER A 111 7.41 -0.57 -1.64
CA SER A 111 6.30 -0.45 -0.71
C SER A 111 4.93 -0.64 -1.38
N HIS A 112 4.89 -0.90 -2.68
CA HIS A 112 3.69 -1.20 -3.44
C HIS A 112 3.64 -2.68 -3.84
N ASP A 113 2.47 -3.29 -3.79
CA ASP A 113 2.31 -4.73 -4.05
C ASP A 113 2.75 -5.11 -5.48
N ALA A 114 2.49 -4.22 -6.47
CA ALA A 114 2.95 -4.39 -7.85
C ALA A 114 4.48 -4.41 -7.98
N THR A 115 5.13 -3.44 -7.34
CA THR A 115 6.59 -3.31 -7.35
C THR A 115 7.24 -4.50 -6.65
N ILE A 116 6.66 -4.95 -5.52
CA ILE A 116 7.14 -6.15 -4.82
C ILE A 116 6.99 -7.38 -5.71
N ALA A 117 5.86 -7.56 -6.39
CA ALA A 117 5.66 -8.67 -7.32
C ALA A 117 6.69 -8.66 -8.47
N LEU A 118 7.04 -7.48 -8.99
CA LEU A 118 8.12 -7.33 -9.98
C LEU A 118 9.48 -7.73 -9.39
N LEU A 119 9.85 -7.19 -8.22
CA LEU A 119 11.14 -7.49 -7.59
C LEU A 119 11.28 -8.98 -7.27
N ARG A 120 10.21 -9.66 -6.87
CA ARG A 120 10.19 -11.12 -6.64
C ARG A 120 10.53 -11.89 -7.91
N ARG A 121 9.97 -11.52 -9.06
CA ARG A 121 10.27 -12.16 -10.36
C ARG A 121 11.75 -12.05 -10.74
N HIS A 122 12.40 -10.97 -10.36
CA HIS A 122 13.79 -10.68 -10.70
C HIS A 122 14.75 -10.80 -9.51
N ARG A 123 14.27 -11.37 -8.38
CA ARG A 123 15.00 -11.43 -7.10
C ARG A 123 16.43 -11.96 -7.26
N ALA A 124 16.60 -13.14 -7.85
CA ALA A 124 17.91 -13.77 -7.97
C ALA A 124 18.94 -12.91 -8.73
N ARG A 125 18.49 -12.18 -9.76
CA ARG A 125 19.33 -11.24 -10.52
C ARG A 125 19.66 -10.00 -9.71
N LEU A 126 18.67 -9.41 -9.04
CA LEU A 126 18.84 -8.17 -8.26
C LEU A 126 19.72 -8.39 -7.04
N GLU A 127 19.59 -9.51 -6.32
CA GLU A 127 20.37 -9.81 -5.12
C GLU A 127 21.86 -10.09 -5.39
N GLN A 128 22.25 -10.31 -6.65
CA GLN A 128 23.66 -10.34 -7.05
C GLN A 128 24.33 -8.96 -6.97
N ARG A 129 23.57 -7.87 -6.98
CA ARG A 129 24.07 -6.50 -7.10
C ARG A 129 23.76 -5.63 -5.88
N LEU A 130 22.66 -5.89 -5.21
CA LEU A 130 22.17 -5.07 -4.09
C LEU A 130 21.39 -5.93 -3.10
N ARG A 131 20.98 -5.33 -1.99
CA ARG A 131 20.09 -5.96 -1.01
C ARG A 131 18.66 -5.46 -1.18
N LEU A 132 17.71 -6.38 -1.19
CA LEU A 132 16.28 -6.04 -1.18
C LEU A 132 15.82 -5.87 0.26
N ALA A 133 15.16 -4.76 0.57
CA ALA A 133 14.50 -4.54 1.86
C ALA A 133 13.16 -5.31 1.93
N LEU A 134 13.20 -6.62 1.63
CA LEU A 134 12.06 -7.54 1.55
C LEU A 134 12.41 -8.85 2.25
N ALA A 135 11.45 -9.46 2.92
CA ALA A 135 11.59 -10.76 3.55
C ALA A 135 12.09 -11.86 2.58
N PRO A 136 12.72 -12.93 3.06
CA PRO A 136 13.05 -14.10 2.25
C PRO A 136 11.82 -14.64 1.51
N GLU A 137 12.03 -15.16 0.28
CA GLU A 137 10.93 -15.47 -0.65
C GLU A 137 9.89 -16.43 -0.07
N GLN A 138 10.29 -17.47 0.65
CA GLN A 138 9.36 -18.45 1.23
C GLN A 138 8.40 -17.81 2.24
N ALA A 139 8.93 -16.98 3.15
CA ALA A 139 8.15 -16.26 4.15
C ALA A 139 7.29 -15.18 3.48
N LEU A 140 7.86 -14.45 2.51
CA LEU A 140 7.17 -13.41 1.75
C LEU A 140 5.97 -13.99 0.99
N ALA A 141 6.14 -15.11 0.27
CA ALA A 141 5.08 -15.78 -0.47
C ALA A 141 3.92 -16.24 0.43
N THR A 142 4.21 -16.68 1.66
CA THR A 142 3.18 -17.01 2.64
C THR A 142 2.45 -15.76 3.12
N ALA A 143 3.20 -14.71 3.45
CA ALA A 143 2.64 -13.49 4.05
C ALA A 143 1.76 -12.67 3.10
N ILE A 144 2.07 -12.63 1.78
CA ILE A 144 1.26 -11.90 0.80
C ILE A 144 0.00 -12.66 0.36
N ASN A 145 0.00 -13.99 0.51
CA ASN A 145 -1.13 -14.84 0.15
C ASN A 145 -2.06 -15.02 1.35
N LYS A 146 -3.25 -14.43 1.27
CA LYS A 146 -4.22 -14.41 2.39
C LYS A 146 -4.69 -15.81 2.77
N GLN A 147 -4.92 -16.68 1.80
CA GLN A 147 -5.32 -18.06 2.08
C GLN A 147 -4.25 -18.78 2.90
N ARG A 148 -2.99 -18.78 2.44
CA ARG A 148 -1.87 -19.41 3.15
C ARG A 148 -1.65 -18.81 4.55
N THR A 149 -1.76 -17.47 4.67
CA THR A 149 -1.66 -16.79 5.97
C THR A 149 -2.74 -17.27 6.95
N LEU A 150 -3.98 -17.41 6.49
CA LEU A 150 -5.09 -17.88 7.34
C LEU A 150 -5.00 -19.38 7.64
N GLU A 151 -4.45 -20.18 6.73
CA GLU A 151 -4.14 -21.61 6.99
C GLU A 151 -3.11 -21.75 8.12
N VAL A 152 -2.01 -21.01 8.05
CA VAL A 152 -1.00 -20.97 9.14
C VAL A 152 -1.62 -20.46 10.45
N ALA A 153 -2.47 -19.45 10.39
CA ALA A 153 -3.14 -18.93 11.58
C ALA A 153 -4.03 -19.98 12.26
N ARG A 154 -4.76 -20.80 11.50
CA ARG A 154 -5.56 -21.92 12.05
C ARG A 154 -4.67 -22.95 12.73
N CYS A 155 -3.51 -23.30 12.17
CA CYS A 155 -2.56 -24.21 12.78
C CYS A 155 -1.96 -23.67 14.10
N LEU A 156 -2.01 -22.36 14.32
CA LEU A 156 -1.52 -21.69 15.51
C LEU A 156 -2.64 -21.27 16.49
N ASP A 157 -3.86 -21.76 16.30
CA ASP A 157 -5.06 -21.44 17.08
C ASP A 157 -5.34 -19.92 17.13
N ILE A 158 -4.97 -19.20 16.07
CA ILE A 158 -5.26 -17.76 15.92
C ILE A 158 -6.63 -17.63 15.27
N PRO A 159 -7.57 -16.88 15.88
CA PRO A 159 -8.90 -16.71 15.29
C PRO A 159 -8.84 -16.09 13.90
N VAL A 160 -9.55 -16.71 12.94
CA VAL A 160 -9.71 -16.25 11.57
C VAL A 160 -11.19 -16.09 11.23
N PRO A 161 -11.58 -15.18 10.32
CA PRO A 161 -12.97 -15.02 9.92
C PRO A 161 -13.51 -16.33 9.36
N ARG A 162 -14.84 -16.56 9.48
CA ARG A 162 -15.48 -17.62 8.68
C ARG A 162 -15.26 -17.30 7.21
N GLU A 163 -14.86 -18.32 6.45
CA GLU A 163 -14.37 -18.14 5.09
C GLU A 163 -14.69 -19.34 4.22
N VAL A 164 -15.06 -19.05 2.99
CA VAL A 164 -15.17 -20.03 1.91
C VAL A 164 -14.28 -19.60 0.75
N VAL A 165 -13.49 -20.53 0.23
CA VAL A 165 -12.68 -20.35 -0.97
C VAL A 165 -13.55 -20.70 -2.18
N VAL A 166 -13.76 -19.72 -3.06
CA VAL A 166 -14.60 -19.82 -4.25
C VAL A 166 -13.71 -19.76 -5.49
N ARG A 167 -13.86 -20.76 -6.37
CA ARG A 167 -13.04 -20.88 -7.59
C ARG A 167 -13.78 -20.43 -8.84
N ASP A 168 -15.09 -20.54 -8.81
CA ASP A 168 -15.97 -20.11 -9.91
C ASP A 168 -17.35 -19.65 -9.39
N ALA A 169 -18.18 -19.15 -10.30
CA ALA A 169 -19.51 -18.64 -9.94
C ALA A 169 -20.50 -19.74 -9.46
N GLY A 170 -20.22 -21.02 -9.74
CA GLY A 170 -21.05 -22.15 -9.29
C GLY A 170 -20.99 -22.33 -7.77
N ASP A 171 -19.86 -21.99 -7.15
CA ASP A 171 -19.64 -22.12 -5.70
C ASP A 171 -20.33 -21.02 -4.88
N VAL A 172 -20.85 -19.96 -5.51
CA VAL A 172 -21.43 -18.79 -4.83
C VAL A 172 -22.59 -19.16 -3.91
N ALA A 173 -23.43 -20.13 -4.31
CA ALA A 173 -24.57 -20.57 -3.50
C ALA A 173 -24.11 -21.26 -2.20
N ALA A 174 -23.07 -22.07 -2.28
CA ALA A 174 -22.46 -22.72 -1.11
C ALA A 174 -21.80 -21.70 -0.19
N ALA A 175 -21.05 -20.73 -0.75
CA ALA A 175 -20.45 -19.66 0.01
C ALA A 175 -21.49 -18.77 0.72
N LEU A 176 -22.61 -18.50 0.06
CA LEU A 176 -23.72 -17.74 0.65
C LEU A 176 -24.36 -18.49 1.83
N LYS A 177 -24.50 -19.80 1.73
CA LYS A 177 -25.05 -20.64 2.81
C LYS A 177 -24.13 -20.68 4.03
N GLU A 178 -22.83 -20.78 3.80
CA GLU A 178 -21.81 -20.93 4.85
C GLU A 178 -21.48 -19.61 5.56
N VAL A 179 -21.25 -18.55 4.78
CA VAL A 179 -20.79 -17.25 5.32
C VAL A 179 -21.96 -16.31 5.61
N GLY A 180 -23.00 -16.33 4.77
CA GLY A 180 -24.12 -15.39 4.84
C GLY A 180 -23.77 -14.00 4.29
N LEU A 181 -24.75 -13.07 4.40
CA LEU A 181 -24.61 -11.66 4.04
C LEU A 181 -24.79 -10.78 5.28
N PRO A 182 -24.10 -9.65 5.36
CA PRO A 182 -23.13 -9.11 4.40
C PRO A 182 -21.79 -9.86 4.43
N ALA A 183 -21.14 -10.01 3.27
CA ALA A 183 -19.86 -10.69 3.11
C ALA A 183 -18.80 -9.78 2.49
N VAL A 184 -17.52 -10.10 2.73
CA VAL A 184 -16.38 -9.42 2.11
C VAL A 184 -15.68 -10.39 1.18
N ILE A 185 -15.52 -10.01 -0.07
CA ILE A 185 -14.85 -10.79 -1.10
C ILE A 185 -13.45 -10.22 -1.30
N LYS A 186 -12.43 -11.07 -1.19
CA LYS A 186 -11.01 -10.70 -1.34
C LYS A 186 -10.32 -11.63 -2.34
N PRO A 187 -9.39 -11.14 -3.16
CA PRO A 187 -8.47 -12.01 -3.88
C PRO A 187 -7.48 -12.65 -2.90
N SER A 188 -6.90 -13.79 -3.27
CA SER A 188 -5.83 -14.45 -2.51
C SER A 188 -4.61 -13.53 -2.34
N GLU A 189 -4.23 -12.83 -3.40
CA GLU A 189 -3.19 -11.81 -3.42
C GLU A 189 -3.75 -10.48 -3.94
N SER A 190 -3.19 -9.34 -3.49
CA SER A 190 -3.67 -8.01 -3.87
C SER A 190 -3.21 -7.57 -5.26
N TRP A 191 -2.19 -8.21 -5.81
CA TRP A 191 -1.66 -7.98 -7.14
C TRP A 191 -1.54 -9.29 -7.91
N LEU A 192 -2.13 -9.33 -9.10
CA LEU A 192 -2.19 -10.50 -9.94
C LEU A 192 -1.61 -10.20 -11.33
N TRP A 193 -0.99 -11.20 -11.95
CA TRP A 193 -0.47 -11.12 -13.29
C TRP A 193 -1.38 -11.90 -14.25
N ASN A 194 -1.76 -11.29 -15.37
CA ASN A 194 -2.46 -11.96 -16.47
C ASN A 194 -1.52 -12.27 -17.66
N GLY A 195 -0.30 -12.65 -17.36
CA GLY A 195 0.73 -12.95 -18.35
C GLY A 195 1.63 -11.74 -18.68
N ARG A 196 1.10 -10.64 -19.19
CA ARG A 196 1.88 -9.44 -19.58
C ARG A 196 1.60 -8.21 -18.74
N GLU A 197 0.43 -8.12 -18.16
CA GLU A 197 -0.01 -6.97 -17.37
C GLU A 197 -0.40 -7.41 -15.97
N GLY A 198 -0.11 -6.58 -14.98
CA GLY A 198 -0.55 -6.78 -13.61
C GLY A 198 -1.84 -6.01 -13.32
N ALA A 199 -2.69 -6.59 -12.49
CA ALA A 199 -3.92 -5.97 -12.02
C ALA A 199 -3.97 -5.95 -10.50
N ARG A 200 -4.38 -4.81 -9.94
CA ARG A 200 -4.67 -4.69 -8.52
C ARG A 200 -6.14 -5.00 -8.26
N LEU A 201 -6.39 -6.02 -7.45
CA LEU A 201 -7.71 -6.34 -6.96
C LEU A 201 -7.86 -5.89 -5.49
N SER A 202 -9.00 -5.28 -5.20
CA SER A 202 -9.34 -4.79 -3.86
C SER A 202 -10.49 -5.58 -3.27
N ALA A 203 -10.54 -5.66 -1.94
CA ALA A 203 -11.66 -6.25 -1.24
C ALA A 203 -12.97 -5.52 -1.58
N GLN A 204 -14.06 -6.28 -1.77
CA GLN A 204 -15.39 -5.78 -2.07
C GLN A 204 -16.38 -6.22 -0.98
N LEU A 205 -17.34 -5.35 -0.66
CA LEU A 205 -18.45 -5.66 0.25
C LEU A 205 -19.68 -6.03 -0.58
N ALA A 206 -20.22 -7.22 -0.36
CA ALA A 206 -21.49 -7.67 -0.91
C ALA A 206 -22.58 -7.67 0.16
N VAL A 207 -23.72 -7.05 -0.14
CA VAL A 207 -24.90 -7.04 0.73
C VAL A 207 -26.08 -7.77 0.08
N THR A 208 -25.95 -8.18 -1.19
CA THR A 208 -26.89 -9.01 -1.93
C THR A 208 -26.19 -10.18 -2.60
N ALA A 209 -26.93 -11.22 -2.96
CA ALA A 209 -26.40 -12.37 -3.69
C ALA A 209 -25.88 -11.99 -5.09
N ALA A 210 -26.47 -10.98 -5.73
CA ALA A 210 -26.00 -10.46 -7.01
C ALA A 210 -24.63 -9.78 -6.85
N GLU A 211 -24.47 -8.86 -5.88
CA GLU A 211 -23.18 -8.24 -5.57
C GLU A 211 -22.11 -9.27 -5.21
N LEU A 212 -22.48 -10.34 -4.51
CA LEU A 212 -21.54 -11.43 -4.19
C LEU A 212 -21.05 -12.13 -5.46
N ARG A 213 -21.97 -12.47 -6.38
CA ARG A 213 -21.60 -13.10 -7.65
C ARG A 213 -20.70 -12.21 -8.49
N ASP A 214 -21.07 -10.95 -8.69
CA ASP A 214 -20.29 -9.97 -9.46
C ASP A 214 -18.88 -9.81 -8.88
N ALA A 215 -18.76 -9.77 -7.55
CA ALA A 215 -17.48 -9.62 -6.87
C ALA A 215 -16.61 -10.88 -6.99
N VAL A 216 -17.20 -12.08 -6.94
CA VAL A 216 -16.49 -13.34 -7.18
C VAL A 216 -16.01 -13.40 -8.64
N GLU A 217 -16.87 -13.14 -9.61
CA GLU A 217 -16.51 -13.12 -11.03
C GLU A 217 -15.39 -12.10 -11.33
N ALA A 218 -15.42 -10.95 -10.67
CA ALA A 218 -14.37 -9.94 -10.81
C ALA A 218 -12.98 -10.43 -10.36
N VAL A 219 -12.90 -11.40 -9.46
CA VAL A 219 -11.66 -12.05 -9.02
C VAL A 219 -11.31 -13.23 -9.89
N THR A 220 -12.26 -14.16 -10.07
CA THR A 220 -12.02 -15.47 -10.72
C THR A 220 -11.71 -15.36 -12.21
N ARG A 221 -12.16 -14.28 -12.90
CA ARG A 221 -11.78 -14.01 -14.29
C ARG A 221 -10.28 -13.85 -14.53
N PHE A 222 -9.49 -13.62 -13.47
CA PHE A 222 -8.02 -13.58 -13.53
C PHE A 222 -7.37 -14.93 -13.25
N GLY A 223 -8.16 -16.02 -13.14
CA GLY A 223 -7.66 -17.34 -12.78
C GLY A 223 -7.35 -17.53 -11.29
N GLU A 224 -7.77 -16.57 -10.46
CA GLU A 224 -7.52 -16.57 -9.02
C GLU A 224 -8.72 -17.02 -8.20
N VAL A 225 -8.46 -17.43 -6.96
CA VAL A 225 -9.52 -17.77 -6.02
C VAL A 225 -10.05 -16.54 -5.30
N ALA A 226 -11.37 -16.49 -5.12
CA ALA A 226 -12.03 -15.48 -4.30
C ALA A 226 -12.24 -16.02 -2.88
N LEU A 227 -11.79 -15.28 -1.88
CA LEU A 227 -12.04 -15.56 -0.47
C LEU A 227 -13.31 -14.82 -0.05
N VAL A 228 -14.39 -15.54 0.17
CA VAL A 228 -15.65 -14.99 0.70
C VAL A 228 -15.63 -15.10 2.21
N GLN A 229 -15.60 -13.96 2.89
CA GLN A 229 -15.43 -13.87 4.34
C GLN A 229 -16.59 -13.15 5.02
N GLN A 230 -16.89 -13.51 6.27
CA GLN A 230 -17.84 -12.75 7.10
C GLN A 230 -17.37 -11.32 7.28
N LEU A 231 -18.32 -10.37 7.30
CA LEU A 231 -18.03 -8.98 7.59
C LEU A 231 -17.77 -8.78 9.08
N LEU A 232 -16.59 -8.29 9.43
CA LEU A 232 -16.24 -7.82 10.77
C LEU A 232 -16.25 -6.29 10.79
N THR A 233 -16.96 -5.67 11.72
CA THR A 233 -17.15 -4.21 11.77
C THR A 233 -16.50 -3.53 12.97
N GLY A 234 -15.92 -4.31 13.88
CA GLY A 234 -15.31 -3.81 15.09
C GLY A 234 -13.97 -3.10 14.86
N ARG A 235 -13.27 -2.89 15.93
CA ARG A 235 -12.02 -2.13 15.98
C ARG A 235 -10.93 -2.82 15.15
N ARG A 236 -10.28 -2.06 14.26
CA ARG A 236 -9.13 -2.52 13.47
C ARG A 236 -7.84 -2.12 14.18
N GLU A 237 -7.01 -3.09 14.50
CA GLU A 237 -5.73 -2.93 15.18
C GLU A 237 -4.65 -3.62 14.36
N ALA A 238 -3.42 -3.14 14.49
CA ALA A 238 -2.28 -3.76 13.83
C ALA A 238 -1.07 -3.75 14.76
N VAL A 239 -0.25 -4.80 14.65
CA VAL A 239 1.06 -4.87 15.29
C VAL A 239 2.12 -4.96 14.22
N SER A 240 3.09 -4.06 14.27
CA SER A 240 4.25 -4.05 13.37
C SER A 240 5.48 -4.57 14.09
N PHE A 241 6.34 -5.27 13.35
CA PHE A 241 7.60 -5.82 13.84
C PHE A 241 8.76 -5.47 12.94
N LEU A 242 9.95 -5.39 13.53
CA LEU A 242 11.18 -5.77 12.87
C LEU A 242 11.65 -7.07 13.50
N TYR A 243 11.68 -8.12 12.70
CA TYR A 243 12.08 -9.46 13.11
C TYR A 243 13.25 -9.93 12.25
N ALA A 244 14.29 -10.47 12.87
CA ALA A 244 15.46 -11.01 12.19
C ALA A 244 16.17 -12.01 13.10
N GLU A 245 16.81 -13.02 12.52
CA GLU A 245 17.67 -13.99 13.22
C GLU A 245 16.97 -14.64 14.44
N GLY A 246 15.68 -14.92 14.31
CA GLY A 246 14.89 -15.49 15.41
C GLY A 246 14.45 -14.52 16.50
N GLU A 247 14.82 -13.22 16.40
CA GLU A 247 14.59 -12.21 17.42
C GLU A 247 13.72 -11.05 16.95
N VAL A 248 12.98 -10.44 17.86
CA VAL A 248 12.22 -9.23 17.62
C VAL A 248 13.00 -8.02 18.11
N TYR A 249 13.42 -7.17 17.19
CA TYR A 249 14.19 -5.96 17.46
C TYR A 249 13.31 -4.76 17.82
N ALA A 250 12.13 -4.67 17.23
CA ALA A 250 11.18 -3.60 17.53
C ALA A 250 9.74 -4.09 17.38
N ARG A 251 8.84 -3.54 18.20
CA ARG A 251 7.38 -3.75 18.16
C ARG A 251 6.67 -2.42 18.19
N PHE A 252 5.53 -2.35 17.54
CA PHE A 252 4.67 -1.16 17.59
C PHE A 252 3.22 -1.58 17.34
N ALA A 253 2.27 -0.96 18.05
CA ALA A 253 0.84 -1.20 17.79
C ALA A 253 0.06 0.09 17.51
N GLN A 254 -0.92 -0.01 16.64
CA GLN A 254 -1.81 1.08 16.27
C GLN A 254 -3.27 0.65 16.19
N TRP A 255 -4.15 1.60 16.43
CA TRP A 255 -5.57 1.52 16.17
C TRP A 255 -5.93 2.39 14.97
N ALA A 256 -6.45 1.79 13.90
CA ALA A 256 -6.99 2.49 12.74
C ALA A 256 -8.45 2.87 13.03
N LYS A 257 -8.68 4.12 13.43
CA LYS A 257 -10.03 4.62 13.73
C LYS A 257 -10.88 4.83 12.49
N ARG A 258 -10.27 5.32 11.38
CA ARG A 258 -10.90 5.46 10.07
C ARG A 258 -9.96 4.97 8.97
N THR A 259 -10.55 4.39 7.93
CA THR A 259 -9.85 3.83 6.78
C THR A 259 -10.43 4.38 5.47
N SER A 260 -9.67 4.37 4.40
CA SER A 260 -10.11 4.74 3.06
C SER A 260 -9.85 3.59 2.09
N PRO A 261 -10.89 3.01 1.49
CA PRO A 261 -12.34 3.26 1.67
C PRO A 261 -12.84 2.91 3.07
N PRO A 262 -14.09 3.28 3.41
CA PRO A 262 -14.73 2.85 4.67
C PRO A 262 -14.73 1.32 4.79
N LEU A 263 -14.52 0.79 5.99
CA LEU A 263 -14.47 -0.63 6.33
C LEU A 263 -13.29 -1.43 5.75
N GLY A 264 -12.42 -0.81 4.97
CA GLY A 264 -11.25 -1.49 4.39
C GLY A 264 -10.11 -0.51 4.04
N GLY A 265 -9.15 -0.95 3.24
CA GLY A 265 -8.10 -0.10 2.71
C GLY A 265 -7.14 0.51 3.76
N GLN A 266 -6.52 1.62 3.42
CA GLN A 266 -5.47 2.24 4.23
C GLN A 266 -6.04 3.07 5.39
N SER A 267 -5.36 3.09 6.54
CA SER A 267 -5.74 3.94 7.67
C SER A 267 -5.51 5.42 7.36
N VAL A 268 -6.52 6.25 7.67
CA VAL A 268 -6.48 7.71 7.44
C VAL A 268 -6.56 8.50 8.73
N LEU A 269 -7.09 7.92 9.80
CA LEU A 269 -7.02 8.44 11.16
C LEU A 269 -6.66 7.30 12.10
N ARG A 270 -5.53 7.42 12.80
CA ARG A 270 -4.99 6.35 13.63
C ARG A 270 -4.32 6.86 14.90
N LYS A 271 -4.21 5.98 15.88
CA LYS A 271 -3.61 6.25 17.19
C LYS A 271 -2.59 5.19 17.54
N SER A 272 -1.44 5.59 18.09
CA SER A 272 -0.51 4.65 18.74
C SER A 272 -1.12 4.16 20.05
N ILE A 273 -1.08 2.85 20.27
CA ILE A 273 -1.68 2.19 21.46
C ILE A 273 -0.66 1.26 22.11
N ALA A 274 -0.88 0.92 23.38
CA ALA A 274 -0.19 -0.21 23.98
C ALA A 274 -0.50 -1.48 23.16
N ILE A 275 0.44 -2.41 23.06
CA ILE A 275 0.21 -3.68 22.37
C ILE A 275 -0.81 -4.48 23.18
N PRO A 276 -2.02 -4.75 22.67
CA PRO A 276 -2.95 -5.65 23.38
C PRO A 276 -2.35 -7.05 23.46
N SER A 277 -2.45 -7.68 24.63
CA SER A 277 -1.78 -8.95 24.92
C SER A 277 -2.19 -10.09 23.98
N ASP A 278 -3.46 -10.11 23.56
CA ASP A 278 -4.02 -11.10 22.66
C ASP A 278 -3.40 -10.99 21.25
N ILE A 279 -3.57 -9.84 20.59
CA ILE A 279 -3.04 -9.66 19.22
C ILE A 279 -1.50 -9.59 19.18
N GLY A 280 -0.86 -9.13 20.26
CA GLY A 280 0.59 -9.13 20.36
C GLY A 280 1.16 -10.55 20.30
N ARG A 281 0.59 -11.46 21.10
CA ARG A 281 0.97 -12.88 21.13
C ARG A 281 0.68 -13.55 19.79
N TYR A 282 -0.51 -13.38 19.23
CA TYR A 282 -0.90 -13.97 17.96
C TYR A 282 0.00 -13.50 16.80
N ALA A 283 0.25 -12.20 16.70
CA ALA A 283 1.07 -11.64 15.66
C ALA A 283 2.54 -12.11 15.75
N GLU A 284 3.12 -12.13 16.97
CA GLU A 284 4.49 -12.60 17.17
C GLU A 284 4.62 -14.10 16.88
N SER A 285 3.68 -14.94 17.34
CA SER A 285 3.65 -16.37 17.05
C SER A 285 3.63 -16.62 15.54
N LEU A 286 2.78 -15.89 14.80
CA LEU A 286 2.67 -16.01 13.35
C LEU A 286 3.97 -15.61 12.64
N VAL A 287 4.56 -14.46 12.99
CA VAL A 287 5.81 -13.95 12.39
C VAL A 287 6.98 -14.90 12.64
N ARG A 288 7.10 -15.43 13.86
CA ARG A 288 8.14 -16.41 14.21
C ARG A 288 7.96 -17.73 13.48
N HIS A 289 6.73 -18.25 13.39
CA HIS A 289 6.42 -19.51 12.72
C HIS A 289 6.81 -19.50 11.24
N ILE A 290 6.45 -18.43 10.50
CA ILE A 290 6.80 -18.31 9.09
C ILE A 290 8.19 -17.72 8.84
N LYS A 291 8.94 -17.37 9.90
CA LYS A 291 10.27 -16.76 9.85
C LYS A 291 10.27 -15.49 8.95
N LEU A 292 9.30 -14.60 9.19
CA LEU A 292 9.11 -13.40 8.35
C LEU A 292 10.11 -12.31 8.75
N GLU A 293 11.34 -12.44 8.28
CA GLU A 293 12.41 -11.49 8.55
C GLU A 293 12.19 -10.13 7.86
N GLY A 294 12.76 -9.08 8.45
CA GLY A 294 12.56 -7.71 8.05
C GLY A 294 11.33 -7.08 8.72
N TYR A 295 10.70 -6.14 8.03
CA TYR A 295 9.51 -5.46 8.53
C TYR A 295 8.22 -6.15 8.08
N CYS A 296 7.29 -6.26 9.01
CA CYS A 296 5.90 -6.62 8.69
C CYS A 296 4.90 -5.88 9.58
N GLU A 297 3.65 -5.78 9.10
CA GLU A 297 2.50 -5.34 9.88
C GLU A 297 1.41 -6.41 9.80
N VAL A 298 0.98 -6.93 10.98
CA VAL A 298 -0.06 -7.95 11.12
C VAL A 298 -1.34 -7.26 11.55
N GLU A 299 -2.41 -7.38 10.76
CA GLU A 299 -3.67 -6.69 10.95
C GLU A 299 -4.75 -7.59 11.53
N PHE A 300 -5.44 -7.08 12.54
CA PHE A 300 -6.58 -7.72 13.20
C PHE A 300 -7.82 -6.84 13.15
N ARG A 301 -8.98 -7.48 13.14
CA ARG A 301 -10.26 -6.81 13.34
C ARG A 301 -11.06 -7.54 14.39
N ARG A 302 -11.61 -6.79 15.35
CA ARG A 302 -12.43 -7.38 16.40
C ARG A 302 -13.88 -7.54 15.93
N ASP A 303 -14.54 -8.55 16.45
CA ASP A 303 -16.00 -8.67 16.34
C ASP A 303 -16.72 -7.84 17.43
N ALA A 304 -18.03 -8.00 17.54
CA ALA A 304 -18.85 -7.31 18.54
C ALA A 304 -18.56 -7.75 19.99
N ALA A 305 -18.06 -8.97 20.18
CA ALA A 305 -17.65 -9.50 21.47
C ALA A 305 -16.22 -9.09 21.87
N GLY A 306 -15.50 -8.43 20.97
CA GLY A 306 -14.12 -7.98 21.19
C GLY A 306 -13.06 -9.03 20.82
N VAL A 307 -13.45 -10.18 20.27
CA VAL A 307 -12.51 -11.22 19.80
C VAL A 307 -11.76 -10.71 18.58
N PRO A 308 -10.40 -10.75 18.58
CA PRO A 308 -9.62 -10.33 17.43
C PRO A 308 -9.52 -11.46 16.40
N TYR A 309 -9.76 -11.15 15.15
CA TYR A 309 -9.59 -12.03 14.00
C TYR A 309 -8.47 -11.53 13.11
N LEU A 310 -7.57 -12.42 12.70
CA LEU A 310 -6.51 -12.10 11.74
C LEU A 310 -7.13 -11.72 10.38
N MET A 311 -6.67 -10.62 9.83
CA MET A 311 -7.14 -10.14 8.53
C MET A 311 -6.12 -10.35 7.41
N GLU A 312 -4.87 -9.96 7.65
CA GLU A 312 -3.77 -10.06 6.68
C GLU A 312 -2.42 -9.73 7.31
N ILE A 313 -1.35 -10.08 6.60
CA ILE A 313 0.01 -9.62 6.87
C ILE A 313 0.43 -8.70 5.72
N ASN A 314 1.04 -7.56 6.06
CA ASN A 314 1.68 -6.66 5.14
C ASN A 314 3.21 -6.75 5.32
N PRO A 315 3.95 -7.57 4.54
CA PRO A 315 5.40 -7.77 4.69
C PRO A 315 6.19 -6.64 4.01
N ARG A 316 5.81 -5.42 4.24
CA ARG A 316 6.37 -4.18 3.69
C ARG A 316 6.01 -2.99 4.57
N LEU A 317 6.77 -1.90 4.45
CA LEU A 317 6.40 -0.67 5.14
C LEU A 317 4.97 -0.26 4.80
N SER A 318 4.15 -0.16 5.84
CA SER A 318 2.73 0.16 5.68
C SER A 318 2.51 1.66 5.43
N ALA A 319 1.40 2.00 4.79
CA ALA A 319 1.02 3.40 4.58
C ALA A 319 0.81 4.18 5.89
N SER A 320 0.78 3.48 7.02
CA SER A 320 0.64 4.04 8.36
C SER A 320 1.96 4.21 9.12
N VAL A 321 3.10 3.80 8.58
CA VAL A 321 4.39 3.72 9.27
C VAL A 321 4.86 5.03 9.93
N GLU A 322 4.44 6.20 9.43
CA GLU A 322 4.79 7.51 10.02
C GLU A 322 4.39 7.61 11.50
N ILE A 323 3.31 6.94 11.93
CA ILE A 323 2.89 6.97 13.34
C ILE A 323 3.90 6.23 14.24
N ALA A 324 4.48 5.14 13.76
CA ALA A 324 5.54 4.41 14.47
C ALA A 324 6.81 5.25 14.57
N VAL A 325 7.23 5.88 13.47
CA VAL A 325 8.40 6.77 13.46
C VAL A 325 8.21 7.93 14.46
N ARG A 326 7.04 8.56 14.47
CA ARG A 326 6.73 9.63 15.43
C ARG A 326 6.61 9.12 16.87
N ALA A 327 6.24 7.89 17.06
CA ALA A 327 6.20 7.26 18.40
C ALA A 327 7.61 6.87 18.91
N GLY A 328 8.63 6.87 18.05
CA GLY A 328 10.01 6.53 18.39
C GLY A 328 10.51 5.22 17.79
N VAL A 329 9.69 4.52 16.98
CA VAL A 329 10.11 3.29 16.29
C VAL A 329 10.35 3.61 14.81
N ASP A 330 11.61 3.85 14.46
CA ASP A 330 12.03 4.22 13.11
C ASP A 330 12.19 2.96 12.22
N PHE A 331 11.09 2.30 11.91
CA PHE A 331 11.10 1.08 11.09
C PHE A 331 11.82 1.20 9.74
N PRO A 332 11.73 2.32 8.98
CA PRO A 332 12.52 2.45 7.77
C PRO A 332 14.03 2.33 8.01
N TYR A 333 14.54 2.92 9.08
CA TYR A 333 15.95 2.82 9.42
C TYR A 333 16.34 1.44 9.93
N LEU A 334 15.54 0.84 10.80
CA LEU A 334 15.75 -0.54 11.27
C LEU A 334 15.75 -1.54 10.11
N LEU A 335 14.83 -1.35 9.15
CA LEU A 335 14.78 -2.17 7.94
C LEU A 335 16.01 -1.97 7.04
N TYR A 336 16.55 -0.74 6.97
CA TYR A 336 17.82 -0.46 6.29
C TYR A 336 18.99 -1.16 6.98
N GLN A 337 19.07 -1.10 8.31
CA GLN A 337 20.12 -1.78 9.08
C GLN A 337 20.10 -3.28 8.81
N TRP A 338 18.92 -3.91 8.90
CA TRP A 338 18.75 -5.32 8.58
C TRP A 338 19.15 -5.65 7.14
N ALA A 339 18.60 -4.93 6.17
CA ALA A 339 18.85 -5.22 4.75
C ALA A 339 20.32 -5.01 4.37
N SER A 340 21.01 -4.03 4.98
CA SER A 340 22.42 -3.77 4.71
C SER A 340 23.37 -4.76 5.39
N GLY A 341 22.86 -5.67 6.25
CA GLY A 341 23.67 -6.61 7.03
C GLY A 341 24.45 -5.96 8.17
N GLY A 342 24.04 -4.74 8.58
CA GLY A 342 24.61 -4.05 9.72
C GLY A 342 23.96 -4.42 11.06
N PRO A 343 24.51 -3.95 12.20
CA PRO A 343 23.91 -4.16 13.50
C PRO A 343 22.54 -3.48 13.56
N ILE A 344 21.53 -4.21 14.07
CA ILE A 344 20.15 -3.72 14.17
C ILE A 344 19.95 -3.16 15.58
N GLU A 345 19.47 -1.92 15.68
CA GLU A 345 19.11 -1.29 16.94
C GLU A 345 17.91 -2.02 17.59
N ARG A 346 18.05 -2.41 18.87
CA ARG A 346 16.95 -3.03 19.62
C ARG A 346 16.20 -1.98 20.42
N LEU A 347 14.90 -1.88 20.19
CA LEU A 347 14.04 -0.89 20.84
C LEU A 347 13.16 -1.55 21.92
N ALA A 348 13.23 -1.03 23.14
CA ALA A 348 12.48 -1.58 24.29
C ALA A 348 11.02 -1.07 24.33
N GLY A 349 10.69 0.06 23.69
CA GLY A 349 9.36 0.65 23.80
C GLY A 349 9.13 1.84 22.86
N TYR A 350 7.94 2.45 22.95
CA TYR A 350 7.53 3.58 22.13
C TYR A 350 6.49 4.45 22.84
N ARG A 351 6.25 5.67 22.34
CA ARG A 351 5.24 6.59 22.88
C ARG A 351 3.83 6.17 22.47
N ILE A 352 2.95 6.05 23.47
CA ILE A 352 1.53 5.71 23.32
C ILE A 352 0.69 6.99 23.30
N GLY A 353 -0.48 6.94 22.66
CA GLY A 353 -1.49 8.00 22.71
C GLY A 353 -1.41 9.01 21.54
N GLY A 354 -0.33 9.01 20.76
CA GLY A 354 -0.16 9.89 19.60
C GLY A 354 -1.20 9.64 18.50
N TRP A 355 -1.77 10.73 17.96
CA TRP A 355 -2.69 10.68 16.82
C TRP A 355 -2.03 11.20 15.55
N ILE A 356 -2.36 10.57 14.43
CA ILE A 356 -1.94 11.04 13.10
C ILE A 356 -3.07 10.89 12.09
N ARG A 357 -3.14 11.84 11.14
CA ARG A 357 -4.18 11.94 10.13
C ARG A 357 -3.61 12.09 8.72
N HIS A 358 -4.11 11.33 7.80
CA HIS A 358 -3.99 11.58 6.36
C HIS A 358 -5.22 12.37 5.91
N LEU A 359 -5.13 13.70 5.90
CA LEU A 359 -6.29 14.58 5.71
C LEU A 359 -7.02 14.34 4.39
N GLY A 360 -6.29 14.25 3.27
CA GLY A 360 -6.90 14.00 1.95
C GLY A 360 -7.66 12.68 1.89
N GLY A 361 -7.09 11.60 2.44
CA GLY A 361 -7.77 10.31 2.54
C GLY A 361 -8.98 10.35 3.48
N ASP A 362 -8.91 11.13 4.57
CA ASP A 362 -10.00 11.26 5.52
C ASP A 362 -11.18 12.05 4.94
N ILE A 363 -10.92 13.08 4.12
CA ILE A 363 -11.94 13.78 3.33
C ILE A 363 -12.60 12.80 2.34
N ALA A 364 -11.79 12.05 1.58
CA ALA A 364 -12.29 11.09 0.60
C ALA A 364 -13.15 10.00 1.27
N THR A 365 -12.73 9.49 2.43
CA THR A 365 -13.48 8.51 3.23
C THR A 365 -14.80 9.10 3.75
N THR A 366 -14.79 10.34 4.24
CA THR A 366 -15.99 11.02 4.70
C THR A 366 -17.03 11.12 3.56
N ILE A 367 -16.59 11.55 2.37
CA ILE A 367 -17.46 11.61 1.18
C ILE A 367 -17.96 10.22 0.78
N ALA A 368 -17.09 9.21 0.81
CA ALA A 368 -17.48 7.83 0.49
C ALA A 368 -18.50 7.28 1.47
N ALA A 369 -18.34 7.53 2.77
CA ALA A 369 -19.29 7.11 3.81
C ALA A 369 -20.67 7.77 3.62
N LEU A 370 -20.72 9.07 3.28
CA LEU A 370 -21.98 9.77 2.97
C LEU A 370 -22.70 9.16 1.76
N ARG A 371 -21.96 8.71 0.74
CA ARG A 371 -22.54 8.04 -0.45
C ARG A 371 -23.00 6.62 -0.17
N GLN A 372 -22.33 5.92 0.75
CA GLN A 372 -22.62 4.54 1.14
C GLN A 372 -23.58 4.47 2.35
N ARG A 373 -24.32 5.55 2.61
CA ARG A 373 -25.32 5.61 3.72
C ARG A 373 -26.24 4.39 3.68
N GLY A 374 -26.50 3.84 4.86
CA GLY A 374 -27.37 2.67 5.03
C GLY A 374 -26.68 1.32 4.79
N ARG A 375 -25.44 1.28 4.28
CA ARG A 375 -24.69 0.03 4.19
C ARG A 375 -24.19 -0.45 5.56
N PRO A 376 -24.16 -1.76 5.82
CA PRO A 376 -23.67 -2.34 7.07
C PRO A 376 -22.29 -1.82 7.46
N GLY A 377 -22.12 -1.43 8.73
CA GLY A 377 -20.84 -0.93 9.26
C GLY A 377 -20.47 0.52 8.88
N VAL A 378 -21.23 1.18 8.01
CA VAL A 378 -21.05 2.60 7.66
C VAL A 378 -21.84 3.46 8.64
N PRO A 379 -21.21 4.44 9.33
CA PRO A 379 -21.90 5.32 10.27
C PRO A 379 -22.96 6.20 9.57
N SER A 380 -23.99 6.63 10.31
CA SER A 380 -24.97 7.59 9.79
C SER A 380 -24.31 8.89 9.30
N PRO A 381 -24.92 9.62 8.34
CA PRO A 381 -24.37 10.88 7.82
C PRO A 381 -24.03 11.90 8.91
N VAL A 382 -24.92 12.10 9.87
CA VAL A 382 -24.71 13.03 11.01
C VAL A 382 -23.50 12.60 11.83
N ARG A 383 -23.41 11.32 12.21
CA ARG A 383 -22.29 10.78 12.97
C ARG A 383 -20.98 10.90 12.19
N THR A 384 -21.00 10.68 10.88
CA THR A 384 -19.83 10.80 9.99
C THR A 384 -19.29 12.23 10.00
N LEU A 385 -20.17 13.24 9.80
CA LEU A 385 -19.79 14.65 9.79
C LEU A 385 -19.32 15.13 11.17
N LEU A 386 -20.03 14.76 12.24
CA LEU A 386 -19.63 15.09 13.61
C LEU A 386 -18.26 14.49 13.94
N GLN A 387 -18.02 13.22 13.63
CA GLN A 387 -16.72 12.58 13.88
C GLN A 387 -15.59 13.22 13.07
N PHE A 388 -15.86 13.64 11.83
CA PHE A 388 -14.90 14.35 11.00
C PHE A 388 -14.56 15.73 11.61
N GLY A 389 -15.58 16.54 11.96
CA GLY A 389 -15.40 17.87 12.55
C GLY A 389 -14.72 17.83 13.92
N LEU A 390 -15.24 17.01 14.85
CA LEU A 390 -14.68 16.88 16.20
C LEU A 390 -13.24 16.37 16.21
N SER A 391 -12.80 15.68 15.15
CA SER A 391 -11.41 15.24 15.08
C SER A 391 -10.40 16.39 14.92
N PHE A 392 -10.83 17.59 14.49
CA PHE A 392 -9.95 18.78 14.44
C PHE A 392 -9.65 19.37 15.81
N LEU A 393 -10.49 19.09 16.81
CA LEU A 393 -10.27 19.56 18.19
C LEU A 393 -9.20 18.76 18.94
N LYS A 394 -8.72 17.66 18.35
CA LYS A 394 -7.70 16.82 18.98
C LYS A 394 -6.29 17.22 18.50
N PRO A 395 -5.30 17.34 19.40
CA PRO A 395 -3.93 17.51 19.01
C PRO A 395 -3.48 16.29 18.20
N MET A 396 -3.06 16.51 16.94
CA MET A 396 -2.63 15.43 16.07
C MET A 396 -1.59 15.88 15.05
N ALA A 397 -0.80 14.93 14.60
CA ALA A 397 0.11 15.11 13.48
C ALA A 397 -0.60 14.79 12.14
N TYR A 398 0.03 15.18 11.03
CA TYR A 398 -0.41 14.88 9.66
C TYR A 398 0.71 14.19 8.89
N ASP A 399 0.37 13.20 8.06
CA ASP A 399 1.34 12.33 7.37
C ASP A 399 2.38 13.09 6.55
N TYR A 400 1.97 14.08 5.78
CA TYR A 400 2.88 14.82 4.92
C TYR A 400 3.54 16.01 5.61
N LEU A 401 2.97 16.50 6.72
CA LEU A 401 3.43 17.74 7.36
C LEU A 401 4.66 17.51 8.24
N SER A 402 5.73 18.19 7.90
CA SER A 402 6.95 18.26 8.70
C SER A 402 7.56 19.66 8.56
N TRP A 403 7.77 20.34 9.68
CA TRP A 403 8.39 21.69 9.69
C TRP A 403 9.82 21.69 9.12
N ARG A 404 10.54 20.59 9.27
CA ARG A 404 11.89 20.44 8.73
C ARG A 404 11.91 20.08 7.24
N ASP A 405 10.75 19.76 6.63
CA ASP A 405 10.61 19.33 5.25
C ASP A 405 9.18 19.60 4.76
N PRO A 406 8.79 20.87 4.53
CA PRO A 406 7.42 21.26 4.25
C PRO A 406 6.96 20.97 2.81
N LEU A 407 7.87 20.96 1.83
CA LEU A 407 7.53 20.88 0.40
C LEU A 407 6.73 19.62 0.02
N PRO A 408 6.97 18.42 0.57
CA PRO A 408 6.13 17.27 0.31
C PRO A 408 4.66 17.47 0.68
N ALA A 409 4.37 18.26 1.73
CA ALA A 409 2.97 18.55 2.12
C ALA A 409 2.30 19.47 1.09
N VAL A 410 3.00 20.48 0.58
CA VAL A 410 2.51 21.34 -0.51
C VAL A 410 2.25 20.52 -1.77
N LYS A 411 3.20 19.65 -2.13
CA LYS A 411 3.07 18.77 -3.30
C LYS A 411 1.87 17.82 -3.18
N ALA A 412 1.70 17.18 -2.03
CA ALA A 412 0.58 16.29 -1.77
C ALA A 412 -0.77 17.04 -1.83
N ALA A 413 -0.85 18.26 -1.28
CA ALA A 413 -2.04 19.09 -1.33
C ALA A 413 -2.42 19.50 -2.77
N THR A 414 -1.45 19.94 -3.56
CA THR A 414 -1.67 20.31 -4.97
C THR A 414 -2.12 19.12 -5.82
N THR A 415 -1.52 17.95 -5.61
CA THR A 415 -1.89 16.71 -6.31
C THR A 415 -3.31 16.28 -5.93
N PHE A 416 -3.67 16.35 -4.64
CA PHE A 416 -5.03 16.04 -4.18
C PHE A 416 -6.07 16.99 -4.80
N THR A 417 -5.81 18.30 -4.78
CA THR A 417 -6.74 19.31 -5.33
C THR A 417 -6.94 19.12 -6.84
N ARG A 418 -5.84 18.91 -7.59
CA ARG A 418 -5.93 18.61 -9.05
C ARG A 418 -6.74 17.35 -9.33
N GLY A 419 -6.53 16.29 -8.55
CA GLY A 419 -7.30 15.04 -8.65
C GLY A 419 -8.81 15.25 -8.38
N ALA A 420 -9.15 16.03 -7.36
CA ALA A 420 -10.53 16.38 -7.03
C ALA A 420 -11.23 17.17 -8.15
N ILE A 421 -10.55 18.18 -8.71
CA ILE A 421 -11.06 19.00 -9.83
C ILE A 421 -11.29 18.12 -11.08
N LYS A 422 -10.31 17.28 -11.45
CA LYS A 422 -10.47 16.36 -12.59
C LYS A 422 -11.64 15.39 -12.38
N GLY A 423 -11.82 14.85 -11.18
CA GLY A 423 -12.94 13.98 -10.84
C GLY A 423 -14.31 14.67 -10.92
N LEU A 424 -14.41 15.95 -10.54
CA LEU A 424 -15.61 16.76 -10.70
C LEU A 424 -15.91 17.03 -12.18
N ALA A 425 -14.92 17.47 -12.96
CA ALA A 425 -15.07 17.75 -14.39
C ALA A 425 -15.51 16.52 -15.18
N SER A 426 -14.97 15.33 -14.88
CA SER A 426 -15.36 14.09 -15.54
C SER A 426 -16.82 13.69 -15.26
N ARG A 427 -17.32 13.98 -14.05
CA ARG A 427 -18.73 13.71 -13.67
C ARG A 427 -19.70 14.67 -14.35
N MET A 428 -19.33 15.94 -14.42
CA MET A 428 -20.17 16.94 -15.12
C MET A 428 -20.35 16.56 -16.60
N ARG A 429 -19.29 16.06 -17.25
CA ARG A 429 -19.37 15.57 -18.64
C ARG A 429 -20.24 14.32 -18.81
N LYS A 430 -20.28 13.42 -17.80
CA LYS A 430 -21.13 12.21 -17.85
C LYS A 430 -22.59 12.48 -17.55
N ASN A 431 -22.90 13.55 -16.82
CA ASN A 431 -24.29 13.92 -16.46
C ASN A 431 -24.90 14.93 -17.44
N GLY A 432 -24.13 15.48 -18.38
CA GLY A 432 -24.56 16.40 -19.42
C GLY A 432 -24.60 15.81 -20.84
N ALA A 433 -24.33 14.49 -20.94
CA ALA A 433 -24.55 13.66 -22.14
C ALA A 433 -25.64 12.61 -21.85
#